data_b56a1d019a2fff26511022f5f7e0d1b6
#
_entry.id   b56a1d019a2fff26511022f5f7e0d1b6
#
_cell.length_a   1.000
_cell.length_b   1.000
_cell.length_c   1.000
_cell.angle_alpha   90.00
_cell.angle_beta   90.00
_cell.angle_gamma   90.00
#
_symmetry.space_group_name_H-M   'P 1'
#
loop_
_entity.id
_entity.type
_entity.pdbx_description
1 polymer ?
#
loop_
_entity_poly.entity_id
_entity_poly.type
_entity_poly.pdbx_seq_one_letter_code
_entity_poly.pdbx_strand_id
1 'polypeptide(L)'
;MYYFPVSALLIEYLILTIVDSRDSYGYEISQTIKIVADIKESTLYPILKKLEKGGYVTTYSQEFQGRKRKYYSITEAGKEQLVFLNQEWNSYRDTIDGIIEGRIRN
;
A
#
# COMPACT_ATOMS: atom_id res chain seq x y z
N MET A 1 -8.46 1.51 16.55
CA MET A 1 -9.20 0.24 16.61
C MET A 1 -9.63 -0.16 15.20
N TYR A 2 -9.53 -1.44 14.88
CA TYR A 2 -9.65 -1.93 13.51
C TYR A 2 -10.89 -2.78 13.36
N TYR A 3 -12.05 -2.14 13.12
CA TYR A 3 -13.32 -2.84 13.00
C TYR A 3 -13.51 -3.46 11.62
N PHE A 4 -12.99 -2.81 10.59
CA PHE A 4 -13.17 -3.30 9.23
C PHE A 4 -11.91 -4.02 8.76
N PRO A 5 -12.06 -5.22 8.19
CA PRO A 5 -10.90 -5.91 7.65
C PRO A 5 -10.34 -5.16 6.44
N VAL A 6 -9.01 -5.23 6.29
CA VAL A 6 -8.30 -4.57 5.21
C VAL A 6 -7.77 -5.66 4.28
N SER A 7 -8.16 -5.60 3.01
CA SER A 7 -7.75 -6.58 2.02
C SER A 7 -6.27 -6.42 1.67
N ALA A 8 -5.67 -7.48 1.14
CA ALA A 8 -4.29 -7.43 0.65
C ALA A 8 -4.15 -6.40 -0.48
N LEU A 9 -5.17 -6.25 -1.34
CA LEU A 9 -5.13 -5.28 -2.42
C LEU A 9 -5.09 -3.84 -1.89
N LEU A 10 -5.85 -3.56 -0.83
CA LEU A 10 -5.80 -2.23 -0.20
C LEU A 10 -4.42 -1.96 0.39
N ILE A 11 -3.80 -2.98 0.98
CA ILE A 11 -2.43 -2.84 1.51
C ILE A 11 -1.45 -2.56 0.38
N GLU A 12 -1.56 -3.25 -0.76
CA GLU A 12 -0.73 -2.98 -1.95
C GLU A 12 -0.88 -1.53 -2.40
N TYR A 13 -2.12 -1.06 -2.46
CA TYR A 13 -2.42 0.32 -2.82
C TYR A 13 -1.76 1.32 -1.87
N LEU A 14 -1.87 1.06 -0.56
CA LEU A 14 -1.26 1.93 0.45
C LEU A 14 0.27 1.93 0.36
N ILE A 15 0.88 0.76 0.14
CA ILE A 15 2.33 0.67 -0.03
C ILE A 15 2.78 1.50 -1.23
N LEU A 16 2.12 1.34 -2.38
CA LEU A 16 2.47 2.09 -3.58
C LEU A 16 2.31 3.61 -3.36
N THR A 17 1.28 4.02 -2.63
CA THR A 17 1.07 5.42 -2.28
C THR A 17 2.23 5.96 -1.42
N ILE A 18 2.65 5.17 -0.45
CA ILE A 18 3.74 5.56 0.45
C ILE A 18 5.03 5.75 -0.34
N VAL A 19 5.40 4.77 -1.18
CA VAL A 19 6.66 4.83 -1.93
C VAL A 19 6.59 5.79 -3.12
N ASP A 20 5.39 6.16 -3.57
CA ASP A 20 5.25 7.21 -4.59
C ASP A 20 5.59 8.58 -4.00
N SER A 21 5.28 8.79 -2.74
CA SER A 21 5.62 10.02 -2.04
C SER A 21 7.14 10.16 -1.86
N ARG A 22 7.80 9.09 -1.46
CA ARG A 22 9.26 9.01 -1.32
C ARG A 22 9.66 7.56 -1.09
N ASP A 23 10.90 7.25 -1.37
CA ASP A 23 11.45 5.93 -1.04
C ASP A 23 11.32 5.68 0.47
N SER A 24 11.00 4.45 0.81
CA SER A 24 10.74 4.07 2.20
C SER A 24 11.25 2.67 2.48
N TYR A 25 11.42 2.34 3.74
CA TYR A 25 11.89 1.02 4.16
C TYR A 25 10.79 0.30 4.96
N GLY A 26 10.96 -1.02 5.11
CA GLY A 26 9.89 -1.87 5.63
C GLY A 26 9.29 -1.42 6.94
N TYR A 27 10.13 -1.02 7.92
CA TYR A 27 9.63 -0.57 9.21
C TYR A 27 8.77 0.70 9.08
N GLU A 28 9.23 1.69 8.31
CA GLU A 28 8.49 2.93 8.10
C GLU A 28 7.14 2.65 7.41
N ILE A 29 7.15 1.80 6.38
CA ILE A 29 5.94 1.38 5.69
C ILE A 29 4.97 0.72 6.67
N SER A 30 5.47 -0.21 7.48
CA SER A 30 4.63 -0.93 8.45
C SER A 30 4.00 0.01 9.47
N GLN A 31 4.73 1.00 9.94
CA GLN A 31 4.19 1.96 10.91
C GLN A 31 3.04 2.78 10.34
N THR A 32 3.14 3.16 9.06
CA THR A 32 2.06 3.90 8.40
C THR A 32 0.84 3.01 8.20
N ILE A 33 1.02 1.77 7.75
CA ILE A 33 -0.09 0.86 7.50
C ILE A 33 -0.79 0.48 8.79
N LYS A 34 -0.06 0.38 9.89
CA LYS A 34 -0.65 0.07 11.21
C LYS A 34 -1.64 1.12 11.70
N ILE A 35 -1.67 2.30 11.08
CA ILE A 35 -2.70 3.29 11.40
C ILE A 35 -4.10 2.78 11.04
N VAL A 36 -4.22 1.97 9.97
CA VAL A 36 -5.51 1.49 9.47
C VAL A 36 -5.69 -0.01 9.54
N ALA A 37 -4.65 -0.77 9.79
CA ALA A 37 -4.73 -2.24 9.77
C ALA A 37 -3.85 -2.85 10.86
N ASP A 38 -4.37 -3.88 11.52
CA ASP A 38 -3.58 -4.67 12.47
C ASP A 38 -2.79 -5.70 11.68
N ILE A 39 -1.70 -5.23 11.07
CA ILE A 39 -0.89 -6.07 10.19
C ILE A 39 0.41 -6.47 10.87
N LYS A 40 0.75 -7.74 10.76
CA LYS A 40 2.01 -8.28 11.23
C LYS A 40 3.04 -8.25 10.11
N GLU A 41 4.32 -8.19 10.48
CA GLU A 41 5.41 -8.22 9.50
C GLU A 41 5.37 -9.49 8.64
N SER A 42 4.96 -10.61 9.24
CA SER A 42 4.80 -11.88 8.50
C SER A 42 3.76 -11.79 7.38
N THR A 43 2.82 -10.84 7.46
CA THR A 43 1.83 -10.58 6.43
C THR A 43 2.30 -9.50 5.46
N LEU A 44 2.97 -8.47 5.98
CA LEU A 44 3.41 -7.33 5.18
C LEU A 44 4.54 -7.69 4.20
N TYR A 45 5.57 -8.39 4.68
CA TYR A 45 6.74 -8.67 3.84
C TYR A 45 6.43 -9.50 2.60
N PRO A 46 5.54 -10.51 2.65
CA PRO A 46 5.13 -11.20 1.41
C PRO A 46 4.45 -10.28 0.40
N ILE A 47 3.71 -9.28 0.87
CA ILE A 47 3.06 -8.32 -0.02
C ILE A 47 4.10 -7.41 -0.68
N LEU A 48 5.08 -6.94 0.09
CA LEU A 48 6.21 -6.17 -0.46
C LEU A 48 6.97 -6.98 -1.50
N LYS A 49 7.21 -8.26 -1.22
CA LYS A 49 7.91 -9.15 -2.15
C LYS A 49 7.13 -9.36 -3.43
N LYS A 50 5.80 -9.50 -3.31
CA LYS A 50 4.92 -9.61 -4.47
C LYS A 50 5.00 -8.39 -5.37
N LEU A 51 5.02 -7.19 -4.78
CA LEU A 51 5.14 -5.94 -5.53
C LEU A 51 6.50 -5.83 -6.22
N GLU A 52 7.54 -6.28 -5.56
CA GLU A 52 8.89 -6.31 -6.15
C GLU A 52 8.95 -7.29 -7.32
N LYS A 53 8.43 -8.50 -7.16
CA LYS A 53 8.40 -9.51 -8.21
C LYS A 53 7.56 -9.06 -9.40
N GLY A 54 6.50 -8.31 -9.14
CA GLY A 54 5.64 -7.77 -10.20
C GLY A 54 6.25 -6.59 -10.94
N GLY A 55 7.40 -6.10 -10.51
CA GLY A 55 8.05 -4.96 -11.14
C GLY A 55 7.47 -3.62 -10.78
N TYR A 56 6.64 -3.55 -9.74
CA TYR A 56 6.01 -2.30 -9.31
C TYR A 56 6.90 -1.48 -8.40
N VAL A 57 7.82 -2.14 -7.70
CA VAL A 57 8.84 -1.49 -6.88
C VAL A 57 10.18 -2.15 -7.14
N THR A 58 11.25 -1.38 -6.94
CA THR A 58 12.62 -1.88 -6.90
C THR A 58 13.17 -1.66 -5.50
N THR A 59 14.27 -2.32 -5.18
CA THR A 59 14.87 -2.20 -3.87
C THR A 59 16.36 -1.87 -4.00
N TYR A 60 16.86 -1.19 -2.98
CA TYR A 60 18.28 -0.93 -2.84
C TYR A 60 18.60 -0.85 -1.36
N SER A 61 19.87 -1.08 -1.01
CA SER A 61 20.32 -0.96 0.37
C SER A 61 21.02 0.36 0.56
N GLN A 62 20.79 0.98 1.70
CA GLN A 62 21.46 2.20 2.10
C GLN A 62 21.85 2.08 3.56
N GLU A 63 23.05 2.55 3.89
CA GLU A 63 23.52 2.52 5.26
C GLU A 63 22.96 3.72 6.04
N PHE A 64 22.47 3.44 7.24
CA PHE A 64 21.98 4.46 8.15
C PHE A 64 22.44 4.09 9.56
N GLN A 65 23.24 4.96 10.17
CA GLN A 65 23.78 4.76 11.52
C GLN A 65 24.45 3.38 11.69
N GLY A 66 25.28 3.02 10.71
CA GLY A 66 26.02 1.77 10.75
C GLY A 66 25.22 0.52 10.39
N ARG A 67 23.96 0.64 10.03
CA ARG A 67 23.10 -0.47 9.65
C ARG A 67 22.64 -0.31 8.21
N LYS A 68 22.56 -1.44 7.51
CA LYS A 68 21.98 -1.45 6.16
C LYS A 68 20.47 -1.52 6.25
N ARG A 69 19.81 -0.62 5.53
CA ARG A 69 18.35 -0.63 5.36
C ARG A 69 18.03 -0.96 3.92
N LYS A 70 17.02 -1.79 3.73
CA LYS A 70 16.45 -2.07 2.41
C LYS A 70 15.35 -1.06 2.13
N TYR A 71 15.58 -0.24 1.11
CA TYR A 71 14.61 0.77 0.67
C TYR A 71 13.83 0.27 -0.54
N TYR A 72 12.60 0.71 -0.63
CA TYR A 72 11.70 0.43 -1.74
C TYR A 72 11.44 1.71 -2.50
N SER A 73 11.53 1.64 -3.81
CA SER A 73 11.32 2.76 -4.72
C SER A 73 10.28 2.37 -5.76
N ILE A 74 9.36 3.28 -6.09
CA ILE A 74 8.33 2.97 -7.08
C ILE A 74 8.91 3.02 -8.49
N THR A 75 8.44 2.11 -9.35
CA THR A 75 8.81 2.08 -10.77
C THR A 75 7.75 2.79 -11.61
N GLU A 76 8.01 2.97 -12.91
CA GLU A 76 6.99 3.49 -13.82
C GLU A 76 5.77 2.57 -13.85
N ALA A 77 5.99 1.25 -13.89
CA ALA A 77 4.89 0.29 -13.81
C ALA A 77 4.12 0.42 -12.50
N GLY A 78 4.83 0.69 -11.39
CA GLY A 78 4.19 0.94 -10.10
C GLY A 78 3.33 2.19 -10.10
N LYS A 79 3.78 3.25 -10.76
CA LYS A 79 3.00 4.48 -10.88
C LYS A 79 1.74 4.26 -11.71
N GLU A 80 1.82 3.48 -12.79
CA GLU A 80 0.66 3.13 -13.59
C GLU A 80 -0.34 2.31 -12.78
N GLN A 81 0.16 1.34 -12.02
CA GLN A 81 -0.68 0.52 -11.15
C GLN A 81 -1.34 1.38 -10.07
N LEU A 82 -0.62 2.36 -9.54
CA LEU A 82 -1.15 3.27 -8.53
C LEU A 82 -2.30 4.11 -9.10
N VAL A 83 -2.17 4.61 -10.33
CA VAL A 83 -3.26 5.36 -10.99
C VAL A 83 -4.50 4.48 -11.12
N PHE A 84 -4.33 3.23 -11.57
CA PHE A 84 -5.43 2.29 -11.71
C PHE A 84 -6.11 2.02 -10.35
N LEU A 85 -5.31 1.72 -9.33
CA LEU A 85 -5.87 1.43 -8.00
C LEU A 85 -6.56 2.65 -7.38
N ASN A 86 -6.03 3.84 -7.64
CA ASN A 86 -6.64 5.07 -7.17
C ASN A 86 -8.04 5.27 -7.77
N GLN A 87 -8.20 5.01 -9.06
CA GLN A 87 -9.49 5.08 -9.72
C GLN A 87 -10.45 4.04 -9.18
N GLU A 88 -9.98 2.81 -8.99
CA GLU A 88 -10.81 1.72 -8.47
C GLU A 88 -11.22 1.96 -7.02
N TRP A 89 -10.33 2.51 -6.21
CA TRP A 89 -10.63 2.87 -4.84
C TRP A 89 -11.72 3.95 -4.78
N ASN A 90 -11.58 5.00 -5.58
CA ASN A 90 -12.57 6.09 -5.60
C ASN A 90 -13.94 5.57 -6.01
N SER A 91 -14.01 4.72 -7.03
CA SER A 91 -15.27 4.13 -7.49
C SER A 91 -15.90 3.26 -6.42
N TYR A 92 -15.11 2.40 -5.78
CA TYR A 92 -15.57 1.51 -4.72
C TYR A 92 -16.09 2.30 -3.52
N ARG A 93 -15.32 3.27 -3.06
CA ARG A 93 -15.69 4.14 -1.93
C ARG A 93 -16.98 4.90 -2.24
N ASP A 94 -17.06 5.51 -3.41
CA ASP A 94 -18.24 6.30 -3.80
C ASP A 94 -19.49 5.44 -3.88
N THR A 95 -19.35 4.21 -4.37
CA THR A 95 -20.46 3.26 -4.44
C THR A 95 -20.94 2.88 -3.04
N ILE A 96 -20.00 2.57 -2.14
CA ILE A 96 -20.34 2.24 -0.75
C ILE A 96 -21.03 3.43 -0.07
N ASP A 97 -20.45 4.61 -0.21
CA ASP A 97 -21.02 5.82 0.37
C ASP A 97 -22.41 6.09 -0.19
N GLY A 98 -22.62 5.88 -1.49
CA GLY A 98 -23.92 6.04 -2.13
C GLY A 98 -24.98 5.11 -1.55
N ILE A 99 -24.62 3.86 -1.27
CA ILE A 99 -25.51 2.90 -0.64
C ILE A 99 -25.82 3.33 0.80
N ILE A 100 -24.80 3.67 1.58
CA ILE A 100 -24.97 4.08 2.97
C ILE A 100 -25.84 5.33 3.08
N GLU A 101 -25.65 6.28 2.18
CA GLU A 101 -26.39 7.54 2.17
C GLU A 101 -27.77 7.43 1.51
N GLY A 102 -28.11 6.26 0.99
CA GLY A 102 -29.42 6.04 0.35
C GLY A 102 -29.55 6.62 -1.06
N ARG A 103 -28.45 7.04 -1.69
CA ARG A 103 -28.45 7.57 -3.05
C ARG A 103 -28.48 6.46 -4.11
N ILE A 104 -28.01 5.28 -3.76
CA ILE A 104 -27.96 4.11 -4.64
C ILE A 104 -28.82 3.01 -4.05
N ARG A 105 -29.79 2.52 -4.85
CA ARG A 105 -30.72 1.45 -4.46
C ARG A 105 -31.00 0.54 -5.66
N ASN A 106 -31.37 -0.68 -5.35
CA ASN A 106 -31.96 -1.58 -6.34
C ASN A 106 -33.45 -1.34 -6.45
#